data_5faf9b387a0ebefe82df4d0443b4af32
#
_entry.id   5faf9b387a0ebefe82df4d0443b4af32
#
_cell.length_a   1.000
_cell.length_b   1.000
_cell.length_c   1.000
_cell.angle_alpha   90.00
_cell.angle_beta   90.00
_cell.angle_gamma   90.00
#
_symmetry.space_group_name_H-M   'P 1'
#
loop_
_entity.id
_entity.type
_entity.pdbx_description
1 polymer ?
#
loop_
_entity_poly.entity_id
_entity_poly.type
_entity_poly.pdbx_seq_one_letter_code
_entity_poly.pdbx_strand_id
1 'polypeptide(L)'
;MHSVVQNISLEKCPALVLNADYRPLSYYPLSLWSWQDSIKSVFLDRVIIVSQYDRVISSPSFSMKLPSVIALKSYIRPQSNPNFTRFNVFLRDKFMCQYCGSKKELTFDHLLPRSKGGKTDWRNVVTACSNCNVKKGGRLFINSGMTLHQIPYQPTTEDLHKNGKNFPPNYLHKSWMDYLYWDVELEP
;
A
#
# COMPACT_ATOMS: atom_id res chain seq x y z
N MET A 1 -3.42 41.40 -2.53
CA MET A 1 -2.96 40.09 -2.98
C MET A 1 -4.04 39.07 -2.66
N HIS A 2 -4.82 38.66 -3.65
CA HIS A 2 -5.90 37.70 -3.48
C HIS A 2 -5.27 36.31 -3.53
N SER A 3 -5.22 35.62 -2.41
CA SER A 3 -4.84 34.20 -2.36
C SER A 3 -5.94 33.39 -3.06
N VAL A 4 -5.60 32.81 -4.18
CA VAL A 4 -6.44 31.83 -4.88
C VAL A 4 -6.56 30.61 -3.97
N VAL A 5 -7.63 30.53 -3.19
CA VAL A 5 -8.01 29.31 -2.48
C VAL A 5 -8.43 28.32 -3.56
N GLN A 6 -7.52 27.41 -3.92
CA GLN A 6 -7.86 26.29 -4.79
C GLN A 6 -8.98 25.51 -4.14
N ASN A 7 -10.13 25.46 -4.79
CA ASN A 7 -11.32 24.74 -4.35
C ASN A 7 -11.12 23.23 -4.59
N ILE A 8 -10.21 22.62 -3.80
CA ILE A 8 -9.99 21.17 -3.81
C ILE A 8 -11.28 20.53 -3.29
N SER A 9 -11.90 19.63 -4.06
CA SER A 9 -13.15 18.97 -3.62
C SER A 9 -12.91 18.22 -2.31
N LEU A 10 -13.94 18.12 -1.44
CA LEU A 10 -13.84 17.40 -0.15
C LEU A 10 -13.40 15.95 -0.30
N GLU A 11 -13.77 15.31 -1.40
CA GLU A 11 -13.37 13.93 -1.75
C GLU A 11 -11.85 13.76 -1.90
N LYS A 12 -11.11 14.86 -2.14
CA LYS A 12 -9.65 14.88 -2.25
C LYS A 12 -8.94 15.18 -0.91
N CYS A 13 -9.66 15.12 0.21
CA CYS A 13 -9.11 15.34 1.55
C CYS A 13 -9.24 14.09 2.43
N PRO A 14 -8.63 12.94 2.06
CA PRO A 14 -8.62 11.76 2.92
C PRO A 14 -7.72 12.00 4.13
N ALA A 15 -7.98 11.28 5.23
CA ALA A 15 -7.11 11.30 6.40
C ALA A 15 -6.19 10.08 6.40
N LEU A 16 -4.90 10.29 6.68
CA LEU A 16 -3.96 9.22 6.99
C LEU A 16 -4.34 8.62 8.35
N VAL A 17 -4.48 7.30 8.39
CA VAL A 17 -4.81 6.57 9.60
C VAL A 17 -3.56 5.92 10.19
N LEU A 18 -3.26 6.32 11.40
CA LEU A 18 -2.17 5.75 12.19
C LEU A 18 -2.75 4.76 13.21
N ASN A 19 -1.97 3.77 13.56
CA ASN A 19 -2.22 2.92 14.70
C ASN A 19 -1.96 3.71 16.01
N ALA A 20 -2.25 3.12 17.17
CA ALA A 20 -2.01 3.76 18.46
C ALA A 20 -0.51 4.00 18.78
N ASP A 21 0.40 3.38 18.03
CA ASP A 21 1.84 3.64 18.08
C ASP A 21 2.32 4.72 17.09
N TYR A 22 1.37 5.45 16.50
CA TYR A 22 1.61 6.51 15.51
C TYR A 22 2.26 6.04 14.20
N ARG A 23 2.29 4.75 13.92
CA ARG A 23 2.70 4.20 12.63
C ARG A 23 1.51 4.03 11.71
N PRO A 24 1.62 4.26 10.39
CA PRO A 24 0.55 3.94 9.46
C PRO A 24 0.08 2.50 9.59
N LEU A 25 -1.23 2.26 9.56
CA LEU A 25 -1.80 0.90 9.57
C LEU A 25 -1.33 0.09 8.36
N SER A 26 -1.11 0.75 7.24
CA SER A 26 -0.52 0.19 6.03
C SER A 26 0.23 1.27 5.28
N TYR A 27 1.41 0.93 4.76
CA TYR A 27 2.18 1.82 3.89
C TYR A 27 1.80 1.65 2.42
N TYR A 28 1.30 0.47 2.04
CA TYR A 28 0.87 0.26 0.67
C TYR A 28 -0.17 -0.87 0.56
N PRO A 29 -1.39 -0.58 0.05
CA PRO A 29 -1.90 0.77 -0.14
C PRO A 29 -1.87 1.55 1.16
N LEU A 30 -1.62 2.86 1.06
CA LEU A 30 -1.60 3.71 2.24
C LEU A 30 -2.95 3.69 2.94
N SER A 31 -2.95 3.59 4.27
CA SER A 31 -4.17 3.55 5.08
C SER A 31 -4.83 4.93 5.10
N LEU A 32 -5.70 5.17 4.15
CA LEU A 32 -6.46 6.42 4.00
C LEU A 32 -7.94 6.17 4.26
N TRP A 33 -8.55 6.98 5.11
CA TRP A 33 -10.00 7.01 5.28
C TRP A 33 -10.59 8.23 4.59
N SER A 34 -11.85 8.10 4.16
CA SER A 34 -12.60 9.24 3.67
C SER A 34 -12.74 10.31 4.76
N TRP A 35 -12.95 11.57 4.37
CA TRP A 35 -13.19 12.62 5.36
C TRP A 35 -14.44 12.34 6.21
N GLN A 36 -15.48 11.71 5.65
CA GLN A 36 -16.70 11.32 6.36
C GLN A 36 -16.42 10.28 7.44
N ASP A 37 -15.68 9.21 7.08
CA ASP A 37 -15.33 8.14 8.03
C ASP A 37 -14.42 8.66 9.15
N SER A 38 -13.52 9.57 8.81
CA SER A 38 -12.61 10.20 9.77
C SER A 38 -13.38 11.01 10.80
N ILE A 39 -14.30 11.86 10.35
CA ILE A 39 -15.16 12.67 11.24
C ILE A 39 -16.06 11.78 12.08
N LYS A 40 -16.72 10.80 11.48
CA LYS A 40 -17.54 9.82 12.20
C LYS A 40 -16.74 9.15 13.33
N SER A 41 -15.50 8.79 13.06
CA SER A 41 -14.66 8.13 14.05
C SER A 41 -14.20 9.06 15.16
N VAL A 42 -14.02 10.35 14.88
CA VAL A 42 -13.78 11.38 15.90
C VAL A 42 -14.99 11.52 16.84
N PHE A 43 -16.20 11.63 16.29
CA PHE A 43 -17.42 11.70 17.10
C PHE A 43 -17.70 10.44 17.92
N LEU A 44 -17.32 9.27 17.41
CA LEU A 44 -17.44 8.00 18.14
C LEU A 44 -16.30 7.78 19.15
N ASP A 45 -15.44 8.78 19.34
CA ASP A 45 -14.30 8.73 20.27
C ASP A 45 -13.33 7.56 20.02
N ARG A 46 -13.23 7.10 18.76
CA ARG A 46 -12.37 5.96 18.36
C ARG A 46 -10.96 6.37 17.97
N VAL A 47 -10.78 7.63 17.60
CA VAL A 47 -9.51 8.19 17.11
C VAL A 47 -9.18 9.52 17.78
N ILE A 48 -7.90 9.88 17.74
CA ILE A 48 -7.39 11.21 18.09
C ILE A 48 -7.03 11.94 16.80
N ILE A 49 -7.31 13.22 16.72
CA ILE A 49 -6.86 14.08 15.63
C ILE A 49 -5.40 14.45 15.91
N VAL A 50 -4.51 14.09 14.97
CA VAL A 50 -3.06 14.37 15.09
C VAL A 50 -2.71 15.59 14.25
N SER A 51 -3.28 15.71 13.05
CA SER A 51 -3.10 16.87 12.18
C SER A 51 -4.38 17.18 11.40
N GLN A 52 -4.52 18.41 10.94
CA GLN A 52 -5.71 18.89 10.24
C GLN A 52 -5.35 19.60 8.94
N TYR A 53 -6.25 19.53 7.97
CA TYR A 53 -6.21 20.39 6.80
C TYR A 53 -6.59 21.83 7.20
N ASP A 54 -6.10 22.81 6.47
CA ASP A 54 -6.61 24.19 6.60
C ASP A 54 -7.94 24.35 5.85
N ARG A 55 -8.90 23.52 6.22
CA ARG A 55 -10.24 23.47 5.64
C ARG A 55 -11.27 23.14 6.71
N VAL A 56 -12.30 23.96 6.77
CA VAL A 56 -13.41 23.82 7.73
C VAL A 56 -14.61 23.19 7.04
N ILE A 57 -15.28 22.30 7.76
CA ILE A 57 -16.63 21.84 7.45
C ILE A 57 -17.56 22.36 8.52
N SER A 58 -18.78 22.67 8.13
CA SER A 58 -19.79 23.21 9.02
C SER A 58 -21.14 22.53 8.80
N SER A 59 -21.88 22.35 9.87
CA SER A 59 -23.31 22.05 9.91
C SER A 59 -24.03 23.13 10.72
N PRO A 60 -25.35 23.18 10.78
CA PRO A 60 -26.06 24.21 11.53
C PRO A 60 -25.64 24.35 13.00
N SER A 61 -25.19 23.28 13.63
CA SER A 61 -24.81 23.24 15.06
C SER A 61 -23.34 22.95 15.33
N PHE A 62 -22.51 22.79 14.27
CA PHE A 62 -21.15 22.30 14.45
C PHE A 62 -20.22 22.78 13.34
N SER A 63 -18.98 23.14 13.71
CA SER A 63 -17.91 23.48 12.76
C SER A 63 -16.59 22.93 13.24
N MET A 64 -15.82 22.29 12.33
CA MET A 64 -14.48 21.79 12.64
C MET A 64 -13.56 21.82 11.43
N LYS A 65 -12.24 21.84 11.67
CA LYS A 65 -11.24 21.59 10.62
C LYS A 65 -11.22 20.10 10.25
N LEU A 66 -11.06 19.81 8.97
CA LEU A 66 -10.95 18.43 8.48
C LEU A 66 -9.68 17.75 9.02
N PRO A 67 -9.77 16.56 9.61
CA PRO A 67 -8.59 15.77 9.96
C PRO A 67 -7.79 15.39 8.73
N SER A 68 -6.48 15.60 8.74
CA SER A 68 -5.54 15.11 7.72
C SER A 68 -4.75 13.89 8.20
N VAL A 69 -4.55 13.78 9.52
CA VAL A 69 -3.95 12.63 10.18
C VAL A 69 -4.75 12.31 11.43
N ILE A 70 -5.11 11.05 11.59
CA ILE A 70 -5.78 10.54 12.79
C ILE A 70 -5.03 9.30 13.31
N ALA A 71 -5.03 9.11 14.63
CA ALA A 71 -4.47 7.92 15.27
C ALA A 71 -5.57 7.15 16.00
N LEU A 72 -5.55 5.84 15.89
CA LEU A 72 -6.45 4.96 16.64
C LEU A 72 -6.16 5.07 18.14
N LYS A 73 -7.18 5.08 18.97
CA LYS A 73 -7.03 5.01 20.44
C LYS A 73 -6.63 3.63 20.93
N SER A 74 -7.02 2.59 20.20
CA SER A 74 -6.71 1.20 20.54
C SER A 74 -5.72 0.63 19.53
N TYR A 75 -4.68 -0.03 20.03
CA TYR A 75 -3.68 -0.66 19.18
C TYR A 75 -4.23 -1.87 18.43
N ILE A 76 -4.10 -1.85 17.11
CA ILE A 76 -4.40 -2.99 16.26
C ILE A 76 -3.09 -3.71 15.95
N ARG A 77 -3.01 -4.99 16.35
CA ARG A 77 -1.85 -5.82 16.02
C ARG A 77 -1.84 -6.11 14.52
N PRO A 78 -0.77 -5.71 13.79
CA PRO A 78 -0.65 -6.06 12.38
C PRO A 78 -0.64 -7.59 12.21
N GLN A 79 -1.30 -8.09 11.17
CA GLN A 79 -1.21 -9.50 10.82
C GLN A 79 0.22 -9.81 10.38
N SER A 80 0.82 -10.83 10.98
CA SER A 80 2.19 -11.27 10.62
C SER A 80 2.27 -11.87 9.21
N ASN A 81 1.19 -12.54 8.79
CA ASN A 81 1.11 -13.19 7.49
C ASN A 81 0.15 -12.44 6.57
N PRO A 82 0.62 -11.80 5.51
CA PRO A 82 -0.25 -11.12 4.55
C PRO A 82 -1.06 -12.12 3.73
N ASN A 83 -2.27 -11.72 3.37
CA ASN A 83 -3.12 -12.51 2.48
C ASN A 83 -2.46 -12.66 1.10
N PHE A 84 -2.64 -13.85 0.49
CA PHE A 84 -2.22 -14.08 -0.89
C PHE A 84 -3.15 -13.35 -1.84
N THR A 85 -2.74 -12.16 -2.29
CA THR A 85 -3.48 -11.33 -3.24
C THR A 85 -2.58 -10.97 -4.42
N ARG A 86 -3.22 -10.63 -5.55
CA ARG A 86 -2.50 -10.14 -6.75
C ARG A 86 -1.56 -8.99 -6.40
N PHE A 87 -2.09 -8.04 -5.65
CA PHE A 87 -1.38 -6.87 -5.21
C PHE A 87 -0.14 -7.21 -4.36
N ASN A 88 -0.32 -8.06 -3.35
CA ASN A 88 0.76 -8.44 -2.45
C ASN A 88 1.86 -9.27 -3.15
N VAL A 89 1.52 -10.07 -4.17
CA VAL A 89 2.52 -10.75 -5.01
C VAL A 89 3.32 -9.74 -5.82
N PHE A 90 2.66 -8.76 -6.45
CA PHE A 90 3.37 -7.70 -7.18
C PHE A 90 4.25 -6.86 -6.25
N LEU A 91 3.76 -6.55 -5.04
CA LEU A 91 4.53 -5.81 -4.05
C LEU A 91 5.75 -6.58 -3.55
N ARG A 92 5.61 -7.90 -3.28
CA ARG A 92 6.74 -8.78 -2.95
C ARG A 92 7.81 -8.72 -4.03
N ASP A 93 7.39 -8.79 -5.28
CA ASP A 93 8.25 -8.81 -6.46
C ASP A 93 8.63 -7.40 -6.95
N LYS A 94 8.37 -6.36 -6.14
CA LYS A 94 8.71 -4.95 -6.41
C LYS A 94 8.15 -4.44 -7.75
N PHE A 95 6.96 -4.92 -8.13
CA PHE A 95 6.33 -4.59 -9.41
C PHE A 95 7.25 -4.82 -10.61
N MET A 96 8.01 -5.91 -10.60
CA MET A 96 8.91 -6.30 -11.69
C MET A 96 8.68 -7.75 -12.11
N CYS A 97 8.82 -7.98 -13.41
CA CYS A 97 8.90 -9.34 -13.94
C CYS A 97 10.10 -10.08 -13.35
N GLN A 98 9.89 -11.21 -12.70
CA GLN A 98 10.95 -11.99 -12.06
C GLN A 98 11.85 -12.72 -13.05
N TYR A 99 11.53 -12.69 -14.35
CA TYR A 99 12.36 -13.26 -15.40
C TYR A 99 13.27 -12.23 -16.08
N CYS A 100 12.77 -11.03 -16.38
CA CYS A 100 13.51 -10.05 -17.20
C CYS A 100 13.59 -8.64 -16.60
N GLY A 101 13.00 -8.40 -15.42
CA GLY A 101 12.99 -7.09 -14.76
C GLY A 101 12.02 -6.05 -15.35
N SER A 102 11.27 -6.38 -16.42
CA SER A 102 10.29 -5.44 -17.00
C SER A 102 9.20 -5.06 -16.01
N LYS A 103 8.81 -3.79 -16.02
CA LYS A 103 7.70 -3.24 -15.20
C LYS A 103 6.40 -3.08 -16.00
N LYS A 104 6.38 -3.49 -17.27
CA LYS A 104 5.23 -3.32 -18.16
C LYS A 104 4.43 -4.61 -18.27
N GLU A 105 3.12 -4.47 -18.44
CA GLU A 105 2.18 -5.58 -18.70
C GLU A 105 2.36 -6.76 -17.74
N LEU A 106 2.38 -6.45 -16.44
CA LEU A 106 2.59 -7.45 -15.41
C LEU A 106 1.37 -8.34 -15.22
N THR A 107 1.64 -9.63 -15.14
CA THR A 107 0.72 -10.74 -14.93
C THR A 107 1.30 -11.73 -13.92
N PHE A 108 0.61 -12.83 -13.68
CA PHE A 108 1.07 -13.94 -12.84
C PHE A 108 1.54 -15.10 -13.70
N ASP A 109 2.58 -15.74 -13.23
CA ASP A 109 3.01 -17.04 -13.76
C ASP A 109 3.19 -18.05 -12.62
N HIS A 110 2.79 -19.29 -12.89
CA HIS A 110 3.02 -20.42 -12.00
C HIS A 110 4.28 -21.16 -12.39
N LEU A 111 5.27 -21.27 -11.52
CA LEU A 111 6.51 -22.00 -11.79
C LEU A 111 6.23 -23.48 -12.12
N LEU A 112 5.38 -24.12 -11.30
CA LEU A 112 4.73 -25.39 -11.61
C LEU A 112 3.33 -25.06 -12.14
N PRO A 113 3.04 -25.30 -13.43
CA PRO A 113 1.75 -25.00 -14.03
C PRO A 113 0.57 -25.70 -13.33
N ARG A 114 -0.57 -25.02 -13.25
CA ARG A 114 -1.80 -25.60 -12.67
C ARG A 114 -2.20 -26.91 -13.35
N SER A 115 -2.05 -27.00 -14.66
CA SER A 115 -2.31 -28.22 -15.44
C SER A 115 -1.44 -29.42 -15.05
N LYS A 116 -0.34 -29.16 -14.32
CA LYS A 116 0.59 -30.16 -13.80
C LYS A 116 0.55 -30.30 -12.28
N GLY A 117 -0.56 -29.85 -11.64
CA GLY A 117 -0.75 -29.94 -10.20
C GLY A 117 -0.18 -28.77 -9.39
N GLY A 118 0.26 -27.70 -10.03
CA GLY A 118 0.77 -26.51 -9.34
C GLY A 118 -0.32 -25.79 -8.56
N LYS A 119 -0.02 -25.44 -7.30
CA LYS A 119 -0.90 -24.66 -6.43
C LYS A 119 -0.72 -23.16 -6.68
N THR A 120 -1.79 -22.40 -6.45
CA THR A 120 -1.75 -20.93 -6.49
C THR A 120 -1.42 -20.42 -5.09
N ASP A 121 -0.13 -20.33 -4.78
CA ASP A 121 0.38 -19.92 -3.48
C ASP A 121 1.67 -19.09 -3.60
N TRP A 122 2.14 -18.61 -2.45
CA TRP A 122 3.31 -17.75 -2.36
C TRP A 122 4.60 -18.33 -2.93
N ARG A 123 4.77 -19.65 -2.89
CA ARG A 123 6.00 -20.34 -3.29
C ARG A 123 5.98 -20.79 -4.73
N ASN A 124 4.83 -20.74 -5.39
CA ASN A 124 4.66 -21.18 -6.76
C ASN A 124 4.30 -20.07 -7.76
N VAL A 125 3.87 -18.90 -7.28
CA VAL A 125 3.46 -17.79 -8.16
C VAL A 125 4.48 -16.66 -8.12
N VAL A 126 4.84 -16.16 -9.31
CA VAL A 126 5.73 -15.00 -9.49
C VAL A 126 5.10 -13.95 -10.40
N THR A 127 5.54 -12.72 -10.25
CA THR A 127 5.24 -11.66 -11.20
C THR A 127 5.99 -11.87 -12.49
N ALA A 128 5.30 -11.87 -13.62
CA ALA A 128 5.88 -11.99 -14.95
C ALA A 128 5.28 -10.97 -15.91
N CYS A 129 6.04 -10.43 -16.85
CA CYS A 129 5.44 -9.68 -17.95
C CYS A 129 4.77 -10.63 -18.95
N SER A 130 3.80 -10.13 -19.71
CA SER A 130 3.06 -10.92 -20.70
C SER A 130 3.99 -11.71 -21.63
N ASN A 131 5.05 -11.07 -22.12
CA ASN A 131 6.02 -11.71 -23.03
C ASN A 131 6.72 -12.91 -22.38
N CYS A 132 7.23 -12.76 -21.15
CA CYS A 132 7.90 -13.85 -20.46
C CYS A 132 6.92 -14.97 -20.09
N ASN A 133 5.70 -14.63 -19.70
CA ASN A 133 4.66 -15.59 -19.36
C ASN A 133 4.28 -16.44 -20.60
N VAL A 134 4.06 -15.80 -21.76
CA VAL A 134 3.82 -16.50 -23.04
C VAL A 134 5.03 -17.34 -23.44
N LYS A 135 6.26 -16.80 -23.34
CA LYS A 135 7.49 -17.52 -23.64
C LYS A 135 7.66 -18.78 -22.80
N LYS A 136 7.33 -18.73 -21.51
CA LYS A 136 7.35 -19.90 -20.64
C LYS A 136 6.23 -20.89 -21.00
N GLY A 137 5.02 -20.39 -21.24
CA GLY A 137 3.84 -21.18 -21.55
C GLY A 137 3.53 -22.20 -20.45
N GLY A 138 2.95 -23.34 -20.81
CA GLY A 138 2.61 -24.44 -19.87
C GLY A 138 3.80 -25.33 -19.48
N ARG A 139 5.05 -24.88 -19.69
CA ARG A 139 6.26 -25.64 -19.31
C ARG A 139 6.56 -25.46 -17.83
N LEU A 140 7.17 -26.46 -17.22
CA LEU A 140 7.80 -26.34 -15.91
C LEU A 140 8.88 -25.26 -15.96
N PHE A 141 9.01 -24.45 -14.88
CA PHE A 141 10.08 -23.46 -14.83
C PHE A 141 11.45 -24.05 -15.11
N ILE A 142 11.80 -25.18 -14.50
CA ILE A 142 13.08 -25.87 -14.67
C ILE A 142 13.35 -26.24 -16.13
N ASN A 143 12.32 -26.49 -16.93
CA ASN A 143 12.42 -26.89 -18.34
C ASN A 143 12.25 -25.68 -19.28
N SER A 144 12.13 -24.48 -18.78
CA SER A 144 11.88 -23.28 -19.59
C SER A 144 13.17 -22.64 -20.12
N GLY A 145 14.31 -22.95 -19.52
CA GLY A 145 15.60 -22.28 -19.79
C GLY A 145 15.64 -20.83 -19.30
N MET A 146 14.66 -20.41 -18.44
CA MET A 146 14.59 -19.08 -17.90
C MET A 146 15.20 -19.03 -16.48
N THR A 147 15.67 -17.87 -16.08
CA THR A 147 16.19 -17.63 -14.73
C THR A 147 15.25 -16.74 -13.96
N LEU A 148 15.27 -16.82 -12.64
CA LEU A 148 14.53 -15.94 -11.73
C LEU A 148 15.48 -14.97 -11.05
N HIS A 149 15.07 -13.70 -10.92
CA HIS A 149 15.77 -12.74 -10.08
C HIS A 149 15.71 -13.15 -8.59
N GLN A 150 14.57 -13.69 -8.17
CA GLN A 150 14.36 -14.17 -6.81
C GLN A 150 13.45 -15.39 -6.80
N ILE A 151 13.80 -16.40 -5.99
CA ILE A 151 12.92 -17.55 -5.74
C ILE A 151 11.69 -17.05 -4.96
N PRO A 152 10.46 -17.42 -5.37
CA PRO A 152 9.27 -16.97 -4.67
C PRO A 152 9.20 -17.51 -3.24
N TYR A 153 8.84 -16.65 -2.32
CA TYR A 153 8.72 -16.95 -0.90
C TYR A 153 7.44 -16.35 -0.33
N GLN A 154 7.03 -16.79 0.84
CA GLN A 154 5.95 -16.18 1.60
C GLN A 154 6.50 -14.99 2.37
N PRO A 155 6.12 -13.75 2.02
CA PRO A 155 6.60 -12.55 2.71
C PRO A 155 5.93 -12.42 4.08
N THR A 156 6.58 -11.71 4.99
CA THR A 156 5.93 -11.14 6.17
C THR A 156 5.23 -9.83 5.82
N THR A 157 4.36 -9.35 6.70
CA THR A 157 3.76 -8.01 6.57
C THR A 157 4.84 -6.93 6.58
N GLU A 158 5.90 -7.12 7.37
CA GLU A 158 7.03 -6.18 7.43
C GLU A 158 7.81 -6.11 6.12
N ASP A 159 8.05 -7.25 5.46
CA ASP A 159 8.68 -7.29 4.13
C ASP A 159 7.87 -6.49 3.11
N LEU A 160 6.53 -6.66 3.12
CA LEU A 160 5.65 -5.92 2.22
C LEU A 160 5.63 -4.42 2.54
N HIS A 161 5.61 -4.04 3.81
CA HIS A 161 5.70 -2.64 4.23
C HIS A 161 7.02 -2.00 3.78
N LYS A 162 8.15 -2.69 3.98
CA LYS A 162 9.48 -2.23 3.53
C LYS A 162 9.51 -2.03 2.00
N ASN A 163 8.98 -2.99 1.25
CA ASN A 163 8.86 -2.82 -0.20
C ASN A 163 7.93 -1.68 -0.58
N GLY A 164 6.82 -1.51 0.15
CA GLY A 164 5.82 -0.47 -0.09
C GLY A 164 6.36 0.95 0.01
N LYS A 165 7.32 1.20 0.90
CA LYS A 165 7.97 2.51 1.05
C LYS A 165 8.65 2.98 -0.25
N ASN A 166 9.12 2.06 -1.09
CA ASN A 166 9.73 2.38 -2.38
C ASN A 166 8.71 2.76 -3.47
N PHE A 167 7.41 2.64 -3.19
CA PHE A 167 6.33 2.91 -4.12
C PHE A 167 5.30 3.87 -3.49
N PRO A 168 5.70 5.12 -3.17
CA PRO A 168 4.79 6.08 -2.57
C PRO A 168 3.60 6.35 -3.51
N PRO A 169 2.40 6.63 -2.97
CA PRO A 169 1.27 7.03 -3.80
C PRO A 169 1.59 8.32 -4.57
N ASN A 170 0.94 8.50 -5.71
CA ASN A 170 1.15 9.67 -6.59
C ASN A 170 0.83 11.02 -5.92
N TYR A 171 0.10 11.00 -4.82
CA TYR A 171 -0.23 12.16 -4.02
C TYR A 171 0.03 11.88 -2.53
N LEU A 172 0.93 12.67 -1.95
CA LEU A 172 1.18 12.70 -0.52
C LEU A 172 0.89 14.11 0.00
N HIS A 173 0.00 14.21 0.98
CA HIS A 173 -0.22 15.49 1.64
C HIS A 173 0.96 15.82 2.57
N LYS A 174 1.35 17.11 2.63
CA LYS A 174 2.50 17.57 3.43
C LYS A 174 2.45 17.08 4.89
N SER A 175 1.26 17.09 5.52
CA SER A 175 1.10 16.66 6.91
C SER A 175 1.31 15.15 7.15
N TRP A 176 1.46 14.34 6.09
CA TRP A 176 1.69 12.90 6.22
C TRP A 176 3.17 12.52 6.19
N MET A 177 4.02 13.42 5.69
CA MET A 177 5.43 13.12 5.44
C MET A 177 6.17 12.67 6.70
N ASP A 178 5.94 13.33 7.83
CA ASP A 178 6.60 13.01 9.11
C ASP A 178 6.24 11.61 9.64
N TYR A 179 5.09 11.05 9.21
CA TYR A 179 4.63 9.73 9.64
C TYR A 179 4.99 8.61 8.67
N LEU A 180 5.34 8.95 7.44
CA LEU A 180 5.69 7.97 6.40
C LEU A 180 7.18 7.67 6.35
N TYR A 181 8.00 8.63 6.72
CA TYR A 181 9.46 8.59 6.59
C TYR A 181 10.21 8.79 7.91
N TRP A 182 9.52 8.65 9.05
CA TRP A 182 10.09 8.91 10.37
C TRP A 182 11.28 8.00 10.74
N ASP A 183 11.42 6.83 10.10
CA ASP A 183 12.47 5.84 10.32
C ASP A 183 13.58 5.88 9.22
N VAL A 184 13.57 6.91 8.36
CA VAL A 184 14.67 7.15 7.42
C VAL A 184 15.81 7.79 8.20
N GLU A 185 17.00 7.20 8.13
CA GLU A 185 18.21 7.79 8.71
C GLU A 185 18.41 9.18 8.11
N LEU A 186 18.61 10.18 8.97
CA LEU A 186 18.97 11.51 8.52
C LEU A 186 20.40 11.45 8.00
N GLU A 187 20.62 11.93 6.79
CA GLU A 187 21.98 12.11 6.27
C GLU A 187 22.74 13.07 7.17
N PRO A 188 24.02 12.77 7.53
CA PRO A 188 24.82 13.60 8.40
C PRO A 188 25.15 14.97 7.81
#